data_f9a216cb74c2be33dbd11ff8933ffff9
#
_entry.id   f9a216cb74c2be33dbd11ff8933ffff9
#
_cell.length_a   1.000
_cell.length_b   1.000
_cell.length_c   1.000
_cell.angle_alpha   90.00
_cell.angle_beta   90.00
_cell.angle_gamma   90.00
#
_symmetry.space_group_name_H-M   'P 1'
#
loop_
_entity.id
_entity.type
_entity.pdbx_description
1 polymer ?
#
loop_
_entity_poly.entity_id
_entity_poly.type
_entity_poly.pdbx_seq_one_letter_code
_entity_poly.pdbx_strand_id
1 'polypeptide(L)'
;MIIAVDGPAASGKGTIARALAAHFGLPHLDTGLLYRAVGISVLRHGGDPLHEIDALRACDFSDAMLDDPEIRSEAASRAASVVSAHPSVRTALLERQRAFARQPGGAVLDGRDIGTIIAPEANAKLYVTASPQIRAQRRFDELIRGGAHVTLDHVLADIESRDARDSGRAAAPLMCAPDADLLDTSDLAIDTAVQQAVALVEARVTA
;
A
#
# COMPACT_ATOMS: atom_id res chain seq x y z
N MET A 1 -14.31 8.12 -11.59
CA MET A 1 -13.66 8.86 -10.50
C MET A 1 -12.50 8.04 -9.94
N ILE A 2 -11.29 8.60 -9.86
CA ILE A 2 -10.11 7.92 -9.30
C ILE A 2 -9.75 8.55 -7.97
N ILE A 3 -9.59 7.74 -6.92
CA ILE A 3 -9.15 8.18 -5.59
C ILE A 3 -7.83 7.47 -5.27
N ALA A 4 -6.79 8.26 -5.03
CA ALA A 4 -5.46 7.80 -4.65
C ALA A 4 -5.26 7.91 -3.14
N VAL A 5 -4.83 6.82 -2.48
CA VAL A 5 -4.57 6.80 -1.03
C VAL A 5 -3.15 6.31 -0.79
N ASP A 6 -2.23 7.21 -0.55
CA ASP A 6 -0.83 6.89 -0.30
C ASP A 6 -0.48 7.02 1.18
N GLY A 7 0.63 6.41 1.57
CA GLY A 7 1.15 6.53 2.94
C GLY A 7 1.99 5.34 3.38
N PRO A 8 2.70 5.47 4.51
CA PRO A 8 3.60 4.43 5.02
C PRO A 8 2.85 3.16 5.48
N ALA A 9 3.62 2.13 5.83
CA ALA A 9 3.07 0.89 6.37
C ALA A 9 2.34 1.15 7.70
N ALA A 10 1.23 0.43 7.94
CA ALA A 10 0.43 0.50 9.16
C ALA A 10 -0.17 1.90 9.50
N SER A 11 -0.23 2.82 8.53
CA SER A 11 -0.88 4.14 8.71
C SER A 11 -2.41 4.09 8.77
N GLY A 12 -3.02 2.94 8.48
CA GLY A 12 -4.49 2.81 8.38
C GLY A 12 -5.04 3.07 6.98
N LYS A 13 -4.21 3.42 6.00
CA LYS A 13 -4.64 3.76 4.63
C LYS A 13 -5.53 2.70 3.96
N GLY A 14 -5.20 1.40 4.11
CA GLY A 14 -6.01 0.33 3.51
C GLY A 14 -7.42 0.23 4.10
N THR A 15 -7.61 0.55 5.39
CA THR A 15 -8.93 0.65 6.02
C THR A 15 -9.70 1.84 5.48
N ILE A 16 -9.04 2.99 5.37
CA ILE A 16 -9.60 4.21 4.80
C ILE A 16 -9.96 3.99 3.31
N ALA A 17 -9.06 3.40 2.52
CA ALA A 17 -9.31 3.14 1.10
C ALA A 17 -10.52 2.22 0.88
N ARG A 18 -10.66 1.15 1.67
CA ARG A 18 -11.85 0.28 1.61
C ARG A 18 -13.13 1.02 2.00
N ALA A 19 -13.07 1.87 3.02
CA ALA A 19 -14.23 2.66 3.43
C ALA A 19 -14.63 3.68 2.36
N LEU A 20 -13.66 4.36 1.72
CA LEU A 20 -13.90 5.25 0.59
C LEU A 20 -14.51 4.49 -0.60
N ALA A 21 -13.98 3.31 -0.93
CA ALA A 21 -14.51 2.48 -1.99
C ALA A 21 -15.97 2.10 -1.75
N ALA A 22 -16.30 1.69 -0.52
CA ALA A 22 -17.67 1.38 -0.13
C ALA A 22 -18.60 2.61 -0.18
N HIS A 23 -18.11 3.78 0.31
CA HIS A 23 -18.90 5.03 0.34
C HIS A 23 -19.23 5.53 -1.07
N PHE A 24 -18.26 5.51 -1.99
CA PHE A 24 -18.42 6.02 -3.35
C PHE A 24 -18.89 4.95 -4.35
N GLY A 25 -19.09 3.69 -3.93
CA GLY A 25 -19.48 2.58 -4.81
C GLY A 25 -18.42 2.24 -5.86
N LEU A 26 -17.14 2.38 -5.53
CA LEU A 26 -16.01 2.14 -6.42
C LEU A 26 -15.28 0.83 -6.11
N PRO A 27 -14.70 0.16 -7.11
CA PRO A 27 -13.79 -0.95 -6.86
C PRO A 27 -12.52 -0.48 -6.14
N HIS A 28 -11.89 -1.37 -5.36
CA HIS A 28 -10.69 -1.08 -4.57
C HIS A 28 -9.54 -2.00 -4.94
N LEU A 29 -8.34 -1.45 -5.08
CA LEU A 29 -7.09 -2.20 -5.24
C LEU A 29 -6.07 -1.79 -4.16
N ASP A 30 -5.74 -2.74 -3.28
CA ASP A 30 -4.51 -2.68 -2.47
C ASP A 30 -3.33 -3.08 -3.36
N THR A 31 -2.59 -2.09 -3.87
CA THR A 31 -1.45 -2.36 -4.76
C THR A 31 -0.32 -3.10 -4.05
N GLY A 32 -0.26 -3.04 -2.74
CA GLY A 32 0.68 -3.83 -1.93
C GLY A 32 0.50 -5.33 -2.11
N LEU A 33 -0.72 -5.80 -2.41
CA LEU A 33 -0.97 -7.22 -2.69
C LEU A 33 -0.26 -7.71 -3.96
N LEU A 34 -0.10 -6.85 -4.98
CA LEU A 34 0.64 -7.21 -6.18
C LEU A 34 2.11 -7.51 -5.86
N TYR A 35 2.74 -6.64 -5.07
CA TYR A 35 4.13 -6.86 -4.64
C TYR A 35 4.26 -8.05 -3.68
N ARG A 36 3.23 -8.33 -2.87
CA ARG A 36 3.20 -9.53 -2.01
C ARG A 36 3.07 -10.80 -2.85
N ALA A 37 2.27 -10.79 -3.92
CA ALA A 37 2.18 -11.91 -4.86
C ALA A 37 3.54 -12.17 -5.53
N VAL A 38 4.22 -11.13 -6.00
CA VAL A 38 5.60 -11.26 -6.52
C VAL A 38 6.54 -11.84 -5.47
N GLY A 39 6.56 -11.27 -4.26
CA GLY A 39 7.46 -11.71 -3.18
C GLY A 39 7.25 -13.18 -2.80
N ILE A 40 6.01 -13.61 -2.63
CA ILE A 40 5.69 -15.03 -2.33
C ILE A 40 6.03 -15.94 -3.51
N SER A 41 5.79 -15.50 -4.75
CA SER A 41 6.16 -16.27 -5.93
C SER A 41 7.67 -16.51 -6.00
N VAL A 42 8.49 -15.49 -5.71
CA VAL A 42 9.96 -15.65 -5.62
C VAL A 42 10.32 -16.72 -4.58
N LEU A 43 9.78 -16.60 -3.37
CA LEU A 43 10.09 -17.51 -2.26
C LEU A 43 9.67 -18.96 -2.58
N ARG A 44 8.49 -19.18 -3.15
CA ARG A 44 7.96 -20.50 -3.55
C ARG A 44 8.83 -21.19 -4.61
N HIS A 45 9.47 -20.41 -5.48
CA HIS A 45 10.38 -20.94 -6.50
C HIS A 45 11.83 -21.05 -6.03
N GLY A 46 12.10 -20.81 -4.74
CA GLY A 46 13.44 -20.89 -4.15
C GLY A 46 14.39 -19.77 -4.62
N GLY A 47 13.82 -18.65 -5.14
CA GLY A 47 14.58 -17.47 -5.54
C GLY A 47 14.89 -16.54 -4.36
N ASP A 48 15.67 -15.49 -4.63
CA ASP A 48 16.00 -14.44 -3.67
C ASP A 48 15.28 -13.14 -4.05
N PRO A 49 14.42 -12.57 -3.18
CA PRO A 49 13.77 -11.27 -3.41
C PRO A 49 14.75 -10.11 -3.68
N LEU A 50 16.01 -10.21 -3.24
CA LEU A 50 17.06 -9.24 -3.55
C LEU A 50 17.58 -9.34 -4.98
N HIS A 51 17.39 -10.48 -5.64
CA HIS A 51 17.78 -10.67 -7.04
C HIS A 51 16.67 -10.13 -7.97
N GLU A 52 16.98 -9.04 -8.67
CA GLU A 52 16.02 -8.37 -9.57
C GLU A 52 15.46 -9.32 -10.65
N ILE A 53 16.29 -10.25 -11.18
CA ILE A 53 15.85 -11.21 -12.21
C ILE A 53 14.80 -12.18 -11.65
N ASP A 54 14.98 -12.68 -10.42
CA ASP A 54 14.02 -13.59 -9.78
C ASP A 54 12.70 -12.87 -9.51
N ALA A 55 12.78 -11.63 -9.01
CA ALA A 55 11.64 -10.79 -8.76
C ALA A 55 10.88 -10.43 -10.06
N LEU A 56 11.60 -10.11 -11.14
CA LEU A 56 10.98 -9.79 -12.43
C LEU A 56 10.25 -11.00 -13.03
N ARG A 57 10.86 -12.19 -12.99
CA ARG A 57 10.22 -13.44 -13.46
C ARG A 57 8.93 -13.73 -12.67
N ALA A 58 8.90 -13.42 -11.39
CA ALA A 58 7.77 -13.63 -10.52
C ALA A 58 6.62 -12.61 -10.74
N CYS A 59 6.79 -11.61 -11.60
CA CYS A 59 5.71 -10.68 -11.96
C CYS A 59 4.64 -11.29 -12.87
N ASP A 60 4.94 -12.41 -13.53
CA ASP A 60 3.98 -13.17 -14.34
C ASP A 60 3.17 -14.11 -13.43
N PHE A 61 2.18 -13.58 -12.74
CA PHE A 61 1.28 -14.34 -11.86
C PHE A 61 -0.19 -14.11 -12.24
N SER A 62 -1.02 -15.12 -12.03
CA SER A 62 -2.47 -15.06 -12.27
C SER A 62 -3.20 -14.26 -11.17
N ASP A 63 -4.38 -13.72 -11.49
CA ASP A 63 -5.23 -13.01 -10.52
C ASP A 63 -5.61 -13.89 -9.32
N ALA A 64 -5.74 -15.20 -9.49
CA ALA A 64 -6.00 -16.14 -8.41
C ALA A 64 -4.94 -16.09 -7.29
N MET A 65 -3.71 -15.64 -7.59
CA MET A 65 -2.67 -15.45 -6.58
C MET A 65 -3.04 -14.37 -5.56
N LEU A 66 -3.87 -13.40 -5.93
CA LEU A 66 -4.29 -12.32 -5.03
C LEU A 66 -5.26 -12.81 -3.94
N ASP A 67 -5.90 -13.95 -4.15
CA ASP A 67 -6.79 -14.59 -3.19
C ASP A 67 -6.07 -15.60 -2.28
N ASP A 68 -4.80 -15.88 -2.56
CA ASP A 68 -3.99 -16.81 -1.77
C ASP A 68 -3.76 -16.28 -0.33
N PRO A 69 -4.15 -17.02 0.71
CA PRO A 69 -3.97 -16.59 2.09
C PRO A 69 -2.51 -16.25 2.45
N GLU A 70 -1.55 -16.91 1.83
CA GLU A 70 -0.12 -16.73 2.12
C GLU A 70 0.39 -15.34 1.76
N ILE A 71 -0.23 -14.63 0.79
CA ILE A 71 0.18 -13.25 0.47
C ILE A 71 -0.04 -12.28 1.64
N ARG A 72 -0.86 -12.66 2.63
CA ARG A 72 -1.09 -11.88 3.86
C ARG A 72 -0.09 -12.19 4.97
N SER A 73 0.79 -13.15 4.76
CA SER A 73 1.83 -13.54 5.72
C SER A 73 2.88 -12.44 5.94
N GLU A 74 3.60 -12.57 7.05
CA GLU A 74 4.73 -11.68 7.35
C GLU A 74 5.89 -11.88 6.35
N ALA A 75 6.13 -13.12 5.91
CA ALA A 75 7.11 -13.43 4.87
C ALA A 75 6.79 -12.70 3.56
N ALA A 76 5.52 -12.75 3.12
CA ALA A 76 5.07 -12.00 1.95
C ALA A 76 5.25 -10.49 2.12
N SER A 77 4.96 -9.95 3.32
CA SER A 77 5.12 -8.52 3.62
C SER A 77 6.57 -8.06 3.52
N ARG A 78 7.50 -8.87 4.06
CA ARG A 78 8.94 -8.59 3.98
C ARG A 78 9.46 -8.69 2.56
N ALA A 79 9.14 -9.78 1.86
CA ALA A 79 9.53 -9.96 0.46
C ALA A 79 8.98 -8.85 -0.44
N ALA A 80 7.71 -8.44 -0.26
CA ALA A 80 7.10 -7.31 -0.98
C ALA A 80 7.89 -6.00 -0.82
N SER A 81 8.34 -5.70 0.40
CA SER A 81 9.14 -4.50 0.66
C SER A 81 10.48 -4.52 -0.09
N VAL A 82 11.07 -5.70 -0.29
CA VAL A 82 12.32 -5.88 -1.04
C VAL A 82 12.06 -5.78 -2.55
N VAL A 83 11.16 -6.60 -3.08
CA VAL A 83 10.92 -6.65 -4.54
C VAL A 83 10.36 -5.33 -5.08
N SER A 84 9.64 -4.55 -4.25
CA SER A 84 9.12 -3.23 -4.65
C SER A 84 10.21 -2.17 -4.84
N ALA A 85 11.45 -2.42 -4.42
CA ALA A 85 12.58 -1.54 -4.67
C ALA A 85 13.17 -1.71 -6.08
N HIS A 86 12.92 -2.84 -6.76
CA HIS A 86 13.42 -3.08 -8.11
C HIS A 86 12.63 -2.29 -9.16
N PRO A 87 13.29 -1.42 -9.97
CA PRO A 87 12.59 -0.64 -11.01
C PRO A 87 11.89 -1.51 -12.05
N SER A 88 12.47 -2.65 -12.43
CA SER A 88 11.87 -3.58 -13.40
C SER A 88 10.55 -4.20 -12.92
N VAL A 89 10.47 -4.57 -11.64
CA VAL A 89 9.24 -5.08 -11.00
C VAL A 89 8.15 -3.99 -11.02
N ARG A 90 8.51 -2.75 -10.67
CA ARG A 90 7.58 -1.63 -10.71
C ARG A 90 7.04 -1.38 -12.11
N THR A 91 7.93 -1.41 -13.11
CA THR A 91 7.54 -1.26 -14.52
C THR A 91 6.61 -2.38 -14.97
N ALA A 92 6.90 -3.64 -14.61
CA ALA A 92 6.07 -4.80 -14.95
C ALA A 92 4.65 -4.72 -14.38
N LEU A 93 4.51 -4.14 -13.16
CA LEU A 93 3.20 -4.02 -12.50
C LEU A 93 2.46 -2.71 -12.83
N LEU A 94 3.11 -1.75 -13.50
CA LEU A 94 2.57 -0.40 -13.70
C LEU A 94 1.28 -0.40 -14.51
N GLU A 95 1.27 -1.07 -15.66
CA GLU A 95 0.11 -1.07 -16.56
C GLU A 95 -1.10 -1.78 -15.94
N ARG A 96 -0.88 -2.83 -15.15
CA ARG A 96 -1.96 -3.49 -14.40
C ARG A 96 -2.63 -2.55 -13.39
N GLN A 97 -1.84 -1.77 -12.67
CA GLN A 97 -2.34 -0.77 -11.71
C GLN A 97 -3.08 0.37 -12.42
N ARG A 98 -2.51 0.88 -13.53
CA ARG A 98 -3.13 1.93 -14.35
C ARG A 98 -4.44 1.48 -14.99
N ALA A 99 -4.48 0.27 -15.53
CA ALA A 99 -5.69 -0.30 -16.11
C ALA A 99 -6.80 -0.41 -15.06
N PHE A 100 -6.46 -0.82 -13.84
CA PHE A 100 -7.43 -0.87 -12.73
C PHE A 100 -7.91 0.55 -12.35
N ALA A 101 -7.02 1.54 -12.27
CA ALA A 101 -7.39 2.91 -11.96
C ALA A 101 -8.36 3.50 -12.99
N ARG A 102 -8.12 3.22 -14.28
CA ARG A 102 -8.84 3.82 -15.41
C ARG A 102 -10.03 2.99 -15.92
N GLN A 103 -10.42 1.94 -15.20
CA GLN A 103 -11.60 1.16 -15.58
C GLN A 103 -12.89 2.01 -15.60
N PRO A 104 -13.94 1.62 -16.34
CA PRO A 104 -15.20 2.34 -16.35
C PRO A 104 -15.75 2.59 -14.95
N GLY A 105 -16.10 3.86 -14.65
CA GLY A 105 -16.53 4.29 -13.32
C GLY A 105 -15.38 4.75 -12.42
N GLY A 106 -14.15 4.29 -12.67
CA GLY A 106 -12.97 4.61 -11.87
C GLY A 106 -12.70 3.61 -10.75
N ALA A 107 -11.88 3.99 -9.77
CA ALA A 107 -11.45 3.10 -8.68
C ALA A 107 -10.84 3.87 -7.50
N VAL A 108 -10.74 3.19 -6.35
CA VAL A 108 -9.89 3.57 -5.23
C VAL A 108 -8.65 2.68 -5.23
N LEU A 109 -7.47 3.27 -5.21
CA LEU A 109 -6.22 2.54 -5.08
C LEU A 109 -5.47 2.99 -3.83
N ASP A 110 -4.90 2.04 -3.09
CA ASP A 110 -3.97 2.41 -2.02
C ASP A 110 -2.57 1.81 -2.23
N GLY A 111 -1.56 2.62 -1.85
CA GLY A 111 -0.16 2.26 -2.08
C GLY A 111 0.84 3.21 -1.45
N ARG A 112 1.85 3.58 -2.26
CA ARG A 112 2.95 4.47 -1.88
C ARG A 112 3.18 5.61 -2.86
N ASP A 113 2.74 5.42 -4.09
CA ASP A 113 3.02 6.28 -5.24
C ASP A 113 1.83 6.35 -6.19
N ILE A 114 0.63 6.14 -5.66
CA ILE A 114 -0.59 6.16 -6.48
C ILE A 114 -0.81 7.55 -7.04
N GLY A 115 -0.82 8.56 -6.17
CA GLY A 115 -1.07 9.97 -6.57
C GLY A 115 0.11 10.64 -7.28
N THR A 116 1.30 10.02 -7.27
CA THR A 116 2.50 10.60 -7.91
C THR A 116 2.86 9.93 -9.23
N ILE A 117 2.69 8.60 -9.35
CA ILE A 117 3.18 7.79 -10.49
C ILE A 117 2.08 7.00 -11.18
N ILE A 118 1.21 6.31 -10.42
CA ILE A 118 0.21 5.40 -11.00
C ILE A 118 -0.94 6.19 -11.63
N ALA A 119 -1.54 7.08 -10.86
CA ALA A 119 -2.66 7.92 -11.26
C ALA A 119 -2.44 9.38 -10.82
N PRO A 120 -1.44 10.08 -11.41
CA PRO A 120 -1.19 11.48 -11.08
C PRO A 120 -2.37 12.40 -11.45
N GLU A 121 -3.29 11.91 -12.29
CA GLU A 121 -4.55 12.56 -12.66
C GLU A 121 -5.73 12.25 -11.72
N ALA A 122 -5.50 11.54 -10.59
CA ALA A 122 -6.57 11.18 -9.66
C ALA A 122 -7.40 12.40 -9.21
N ASN A 123 -8.72 12.23 -9.15
CA ASN A 123 -9.66 13.28 -8.77
C ASN A 123 -9.50 13.72 -7.31
N ALA A 124 -9.11 12.81 -6.45
CA ALA A 124 -8.76 13.09 -5.06
C ALA A 124 -7.52 12.28 -4.66
N LYS A 125 -6.63 12.90 -3.92
CA LYS A 125 -5.40 12.27 -3.41
C LYS A 125 -5.31 12.49 -1.92
N LEU A 126 -5.17 11.40 -1.17
CA LEU A 126 -4.94 11.41 0.27
C LEU A 126 -3.56 10.86 0.58
N TYR A 127 -2.84 11.54 1.46
CA TYR A 127 -1.64 11.02 2.08
C TYR A 127 -1.94 10.71 3.55
N VAL A 128 -2.12 9.42 3.84
CA VAL A 128 -2.51 8.94 5.17
C VAL A 128 -1.26 8.57 5.95
N THR A 129 -1.02 9.23 7.07
CA THR A 129 0.14 9.00 7.92
C THR A 129 -0.25 8.75 9.39
N ALA A 130 0.72 8.32 10.17
CA ALA A 130 0.72 8.31 11.63
C ALA A 130 2.17 8.22 12.11
N SER A 131 2.44 8.59 13.37
CA SER A 131 3.78 8.48 13.95
C SER A 131 4.31 7.04 13.89
N PRO A 132 5.63 6.82 13.74
CA PRO A 132 6.21 5.47 13.72
C PRO A 132 5.80 4.62 14.92
N GLN A 133 5.71 5.21 16.10
CA GLN A 133 5.34 4.56 17.36
C GLN A 133 3.90 4.04 17.30
N ILE A 134 2.95 4.86 16.84
CA ILE A 134 1.55 4.47 16.69
C ILE A 134 1.39 3.37 15.64
N ARG A 135 2.12 3.47 14.52
CA ARG A 135 2.10 2.44 13.48
C ARG A 135 2.70 1.12 13.95
N ALA A 136 3.78 1.18 14.73
CA ALA A 136 4.39 0.01 15.35
C ALA A 136 3.43 -0.64 16.35
N GLN A 137 2.73 0.14 17.20
CA GLN A 137 1.74 -0.39 18.13
C GLN A 137 0.60 -1.10 17.40
N ARG A 138 0.01 -0.46 16.36
CA ARG A 138 -1.06 -1.07 15.55
C ARG A 138 -0.61 -2.38 14.92
N ARG A 139 0.61 -2.42 14.37
CA ARG A 139 1.17 -3.62 13.76
C ARG A 139 1.50 -4.69 14.79
N PHE A 140 2.03 -4.32 15.93
CA PHE A 140 2.29 -5.24 17.05
C PHE A 140 1.00 -5.92 17.51
N ASP A 141 -0.07 -5.15 17.73
CA ASP A 141 -1.37 -5.67 18.15
C ASP A 141 -1.98 -6.63 17.10
N GLU A 142 -1.78 -6.34 15.81
CA GLU A 142 -2.19 -7.22 14.71
C GLU A 142 -1.42 -8.54 14.74
N LEU A 143 -0.09 -8.49 14.89
CA LEU A 143 0.78 -9.66 14.93
C LEU A 143 0.51 -10.55 16.15
N ILE A 144 0.33 -9.96 17.33
CA ILE A 144 -0.01 -10.70 18.55
C ILE A 144 -1.37 -11.39 18.42
N ARG A 145 -2.37 -10.71 17.85
CA ARG A 145 -3.69 -11.33 17.57
C ARG A 145 -3.59 -12.48 16.56
N GLY A 146 -2.63 -12.42 15.65
CA GLY A 146 -2.30 -13.49 14.71
C GLY A 146 -1.44 -14.62 15.30
N GLY A 147 -1.11 -14.58 16.61
CA GLY A 147 -0.32 -15.60 17.30
C GLY A 147 1.20 -15.45 17.10
N ALA A 148 1.69 -14.34 16.58
CA ALA A 148 3.14 -14.13 16.44
C ALA A 148 3.79 -13.80 17.80
N HIS A 149 5.04 -14.24 17.96
CA HIS A 149 5.88 -13.94 19.13
C HIS A 149 6.92 -12.89 18.75
N VAL A 150 6.57 -11.61 18.91
CA VAL A 150 7.42 -10.46 18.58
C VAL A 150 7.43 -9.45 19.72
N THR A 151 8.41 -8.55 19.74
CA THR A 151 8.44 -7.40 20.67
C THR A 151 8.05 -6.12 19.94
N LEU A 152 7.52 -5.14 20.66
CA LEU A 152 7.19 -3.84 20.10
C LEU A 152 8.42 -3.14 19.50
N ASP A 153 9.57 -3.21 20.18
CA ASP A 153 10.82 -2.61 19.71
C ASP A 153 11.26 -3.22 18.36
N HIS A 154 11.11 -4.54 18.19
CA HIS A 154 11.41 -5.20 16.92
C HIS A 154 10.46 -4.72 15.81
N VAL A 155 9.17 -4.60 16.10
CA VAL A 155 8.18 -4.10 15.15
C VAL A 155 8.44 -2.63 14.79
N LEU A 156 8.85 -1.81 15.76
CA LEU A 156 9.21 -0.41 15.50
C LEU A 156 10.44 -0.31 14.57
N ALA A 157 11.49 -1.08 14.85
CA ALA A 157 12.68 -1.11 14.00
C ALA A 157 12.36 -1.58 12.56
N ASP A 158 11.46 -2.56 12.40
CA ASP A 158 10.99 -3.02 11.09
C ASP A 158 10.21 -1.92 10.34
N ILE A 159 9.35 -1.18 11.04
CA ILE A 159 8.59 -0.04 10.48
C ILE A 159 9.54 1.05 10.01
N GLU A 160 10.49 1.47 10.83
CA GLU A 160 11.47 2.51 10.48
C GLU A 160 12.38 2.09 9.31
N SER A 161 12.85 0.84 9.32
CA SER A 161 13.63 0.29 8.21
C SER A 161 12.85 0.27 6.91
N ARG A 162 11.55 -0.05 6.96
CA ARG A 162 10.67 -0.04 5.80
C ARG A 162 10.42 1.37 5.30
N ASP A 163 10.17 2.32 6.18
CA ASP A 163 9.98 3.73 5.82
C ASP A 163 11.22 4.29 5.14
N ALA A 164 12.41 3.99 5.66
CA ALA A 164 13.66 4.40 5.05
C ALA A 164 13.83 3.82 3.63
N ARG A 165 13.47 2.52 3.43
CA ARG A 165 13.47 1.93 2.08
C ARG A 165 12.44 2.57 1.17
N ASP A 166 11.18 2.72 1.63
CA ASP A 166 10.09 3.25 0.82
C ASP A 166 10.35 4.70 0.39
N SER A 167 10.92 5.54 1.27
CA SER A 167 11.25 6.94 0.96
C SER A 167 12.58 7.10 0.22
N GLY A 168 13.54 6.20 0.43
CA GLY A 168 14.88 6.26 -0.18
C GLY A 168 14.98 5.60 -1.57
N ARG A 169 13.90 5.03 -2.11
CA ARG A 169 13.92 4.39 -3.42
C ARG A 169 14.27 5.40 -4.52
N ALA A 170 15.16 4.98 -5.45
CA ALA A 170 15.48 5.78 -6.64
C ALA A 170 14.27 5.90 -7.60
N ALA A 171 13.42 4.86 -7.68
CA ALA A 171 12.23 4.84 -8.49
C ALA A 171 10.97 4.91 -7.60
N ALA A 172 10.12 5.90 -7.84
CA ALA A 172 8.83 6.08 -7.17
C ALA A 172 8.93 6.06 -5.64
N PRO A 173 9.70 6.98 -5.01
CA PRO A 173 9.80 7.07 -3.56
C PRO A 173 8.42 7.34 -2.93
N LEU A 174 8.23 6.87 -1.70
CA LEU A 174 7.07 7.28 -0.91
C LEU A 174 7.18 8.78 -0.60
N MET A 175 6.29 9.55 -1.16
CA MET A 175 6.20 10.99 -0.93
C MET A 175 4.75 11.47 -1.02
N CYS A 176 4.43 12.52 -0.29
CA CYS A 176 3.16 13.20 -0.42
C CYS A 176 3.11 13.93 -1.78
N ALA A 177 2.10 13.66 -2.59
CA ALA A 177 1.90 14.43 -3.81
C ALA A 177 1.58 15.90 -3.45
N PRO A 178 2.06 16.89 -4.26
CA PRO A 178 1.87 18.31 -3.92
C PRO A 178 0.41 18.74 -3.79
N ASP A 179 -0.49 18.03 -4.43
CA ASP A 179 -1.94 18.27 -4.46
C ASP A 179 -2.73 17.27 -3.60
N ALA A 180 -2.04 16.46 -2.77
CA ALA A 180 -2.68 15.53 -1.86
C ALA A 180 -3.06 16.19 -0.53
N ASP A 181 -4.22 15.83 -0.01
CA ASP A 181 -4.63 16.18 1.35
C ASP A 181 -3.95 15.25 2.36
N LEU A 182 -3.31 15.86 3.36
CA LEU A 182 -2.66 15.12 4.45
C LEU A 182 -3.68 14.73 5.52
N LEU A 183 -3.72 13.44 5.83
CA LEU A 183 -4.53 12.90 6.93
C LEU A 183 -3.63 12.19 7.95
N ASP A 184 -3.32 12.85 9.06
CA ASP A 184 -2.61 12.24 10.18
C ASP A 184 -3.60 11.52 11.08
N THR A 185 -3.43 10.21 11.21
CA THR A 185 -4.29 9.33 12.01
C THR A 185 -3.71 8.97 13.36
N SER A 186 -2.63 9.63 13.80
CA SER A 186 -1.92 9.29 15.06
C SER A 186 -2.87 9.27 16.26
N ASP A 187 -3.71 10.28 16.37
CA ASP A 187 -4.62 10.49 17.52
C ASP A 187 -6.09 10.25 17.14
N LEU A 188 -6.37 9.64 15.99
CA LEU A 188 -7.73 9.44 15.52
C LEU A 188 -8.22 8.01 15.74
N ALA A 189 -9.46 7.89 16.19
CA ALA A 189 -10.22 6.66 16.08
C ALA A 189 -10.49 6.34 14.59
N ILE A 190 -10.67 5.04 14.28
CA ILE A 190 -10.87 4.59 12.89
C ILE A 190 -12.05 5.30 12.24
N ASP A 191 -13.19 5.37 12.91
CA ASP A 191 -14.41 6.00 12.37
C ASP A 191 -14.23 7.49 12.09
N THR A 192 -13.51 8.20 12.98
CA THR A 192 -13.19 9.61 12.78
C THR A 192 -12.27 9.82 11.59
N ALA A 193 -11.23 8.97 11.46
CA ALA A 193 -10.32 9.02 10.32
C ALA A 193 -11.04 8.76 8.98
N VAL A 194 -11.98 7.80 8.96
CA VAL A 194 -12.80 7.52 7.78
C VAL A 194 -13.71 8.70 7.44
N GLN A 195 -14.40 9.29 8.43
CA GLN A 195 -15.26 10.46 8.21
C GLN A 195 -14.48 11.65 7.64
N GLN A 196 -13.29 11.92 8.18
CA GLN A 196 -12.42 12.98 7.66
C GLN A 196 -11.95 12.68 6.23
N ALA A 197 -11.57 11.43 5.94
CA ALA A 197 -11.17 11.03 4.59
C ALA A 197 -12.32 11.20 3.57
N VAL A 198 -13.54 10.82 3.93
CA VAL A 198 -14.73 11.04 3.08
C VAL A 198 -14.94 12.52 2.81
N ALA A 199 -14.93 13.36 3.85
CA ALA A 199 -15.11 14.80 3.71
C ALA A 199 -14.04 15.44 2.81
N LEU A 200 -12.77 15.03 2.94
CA LEU A 200 -11.67 15.51 2.09
C LEU A 200 -11.90 15.13 0.62
N VAL A 201 -12.31 13.90 0.34
CA VAL A 201 -12.58 13.43 -1.03
C VAL A 201 -13.80 14.18 -1.61
N GLU A 202 -14.89 14.30 -0.86
CA GLU A 202 -16.10 15.03 -1.30
C GLU A 202 -15.79 16.49 -1.68
N ALA A 203 -14.95 17.17 -0.88
CA ALA A 203 -14.53 18.54 -1.18
C ALA A 203 -13.75 18.65 -2.50
N ARG A 204 -13.01 17.60 -2.90
CA ARG A 204 -12.25 17.60 -4.17
C ARG A 204 -13.07 17.24 -5.39
N VAL A 205 -14.11 16.42 -5.25
CA VAL A 205 -14.91 15.94 -6.38
C VAL A 205 -16.14 16.82 -6.66
N THR A 206 -16.49 17.72 -5.73
CA THR A 206 -17.58 18.68 -5.89
C THR A 206 -17.11 20.07 -6.27
N ALA A 207 -15.81 20.33 -6.27
CA ALA A 207 -15.17 21.58 -6.69
C ALA A 207 -14.90 21.58 -8.20
#